data_1938a3434484cb72d04d8772e5693ea6
#
_entry.id   1938a3434484cb72d04d8772e5693ea6
#
_cell.length_a   1.000
_cell.length_b   1.000
_cell.length_c   1.000
_cell.angle_alpha   90.00
_cell.angle_beta   90.00
_cell.angle_gamma   90.00
#
_symmetry.space_group_name_H-M   'P 1'
#
loop_
_entity.id
_entity.type
_entity.pdbx_description
1 polymer ?
#
loop_
_entity_poly.entity_id
_entity_poly.type
_entity_poly.pdbx_seq_one_letter_code
_entity_poly.pdbx_strand_id
1 'polypeptide(L)'
;MRTIPKYPETLSIYKIPASRFWNVRCYMSGKLVRKSTKTEDEQEAKKYAKNFYHDLLLRNDKNLPLVNSTNFEKFAELMLDKQQKKIDAGQRNEKLNLNDKQKLKKDILPFFKNYDIKNITYKVIDEYLSILATNNLAQATKKVHLNVIRKVLNTAHQEGVVNQLPPFPRIETKDNPRGWFNEEEYEQLKKKVQTLIKEKKYAEMPNKKKVFVTDEIRYLITFMTNTLLRPSEVKDLRHRNIQIIEREFRYLRITKEKSKTRNVKPIVSQEAAVDIYKDIQKYHRGYTQDDFVFFPHFANRTTAMREMGVLFNFILQQAGLKKSATGENRTLYCLRHTGISLRLLKGDNVNLKLLADNAGTSVEMIDRFYASKLEPEMRVGELQSYKESLKKTTKESVKQ
;
A
#
# COMPACT_ATOMS: atom_id res chain seq x y z
N MET A 1 38.72 -18.45 36.62
CA MET A 1 38.01 -19.26 35.61
C MET A 1 38.07 -20.69 36.08
N ARG A 2 36.96 -21.45 36.08
CA ARG A 2 36.88 -22.84 36.57
C ARG A 2 36.26 -23.72 35.48
N THR A 3 36.92 -24.80 35.11
CA THR A 3 36.41 -25.81 34.19
C THR A 3 35.35 -26.69 34.81
N ILE A 4 34.56 -27.37 34.04
CA ILE A 4 33.51 -28.28 34.51
C ILE A 4 34.01 -29.71 34.33
N PRO A 5 34.19 -30.50 35.43
CA PRO A 5 34.65 -31.89 35.30
C PRO A 5 33.77 -32.73 34.40
N LYS A 6 34.37 -33.56 33.56
CA LYS A 6 33.71 -34.41 32.52
C LYS A 6 33.07 -33.67 31.36
N TYR A 7 33.37 -32.38 31.16
CA TYR A 7 32.92 -31.58 30.02
C TYR A 7 34.14 -30.98 29.29
N PRO A 8 34.01 -30.57 28.03
CA PRO A 8 35.09 -29.96 27.26
C PRO A 8 35.65 -28.72 27.97
N GLU A 9 36.94 -28.47 27.83
CA GLU A 9 37.64 -27.29 28.37
C GLU A 9 37.04 -25.97 27.83
N THR A 10 36.38 -26.04 26.67
CA THR A 10 35.64 -24.93 26.10
C THR A 10 34.49 -24.46 26.93
N LEU A 11 33.99 -25.28 27.88
CA LEU A 11 32.95 -24.93 28.85
C LEU A 11 33.59 -24.55 30.19
N SER A 12 33.34 -23.35 30.67
CA SER A 12 33.83 -22.91 31.97
C SER A 12 32.91 -21.89 32.66
N ILE A 13 33.01 -21.77 33.96
CA ILE A 13 32.37 -20.72 34.75
C ILE A 13 33.41 -19.73 35.26
N TYR A 14 33.00 -18.47 35.42
CA TYR A 14 33.86 -17.39 35.87
C TYR A 14 33.07 -16.31 36.61
N LYS A 15 33.71 -15.56 37.48
CA LYS A 15 33.17 -14.31 38.05
C LYS A 15 33.79 -13.11 37.40
N ILE A 16 33.03 -12.03 37.33
CA ILE A 16 33.49 -10.70 36.91
C ILE A 16 33.37 -9.73 38.06
N PRO A 17 34.30 -8.78 38.26
CA PRO A 17 34.25 -7.84 39.39
C PRO A 17 32.95 -7.04 39.49
N ALA A 18 32.33 -6.73 38.37
CA ALA A 18 31.09 -5.96 38.27
C ALA A 18 29.81 -6.76 38.61
N SER A 19 29.88 -8.06 38.92
CA SER A 19 28.71 -8.90 39.18
C SER A 19 28.96 -9.92 40.26
N ARG A 20 28.05 -10.01 41.23
CA ARG A 20 28.06 -11.06 42.26
C ARG A 20 27.78 -12.47 41.73
N PHE A 21 27.12 -12.57 40.55
CA PHE A 21 26.71 -13.85 39.97
C PHE A 21 27.85 -14.49 39.16
N TRP A 22 27.86 -15.84 39.20
CA TRP A 22 28.66 -16.62 38.25
C TRP A 22 28.19 -16.44 36.83
N ASN A 23 29.13 -16.50 35.88
CA ASN A 23 28.85 -16.51 34.46
C ASN A 23 29.36 -17.81 33.83
N VAL A 24 28.66 -18.37 32.88
CA VAL A 24 29.10 -19.48 32.05
C VAL A 24 29.58 -18.97 30.69
N ARG A 25 30.61 -19.62 30.16
CA ARG A 25 31.05 -19.45 28.80
C ARG A 25 31.29 -20.80 28.15
N CYS A 26 30.97 -20.90 26.86
CA CYS A 26 31.26 -22.07 26.07
C CYS A 26 31.71 -21.60 24.67
N TYR A 27 32.76 -22.22 24.14
CA TYR A 27 33.18 -22.02 22.77
C TYR A 27 32.68 -23.21 21.93
N MET A 28 31.84 -22.97 20.93
CA MET A 28 31.22 -23.99 20.08
C MET A 28 31.04 -23.48 18.67
N SER A 29 31.40 -24.28 17.67
CA SER A 29 31.27 -23.95 16.23
C SER A 29 31.84 -22.58 15.86
N GLY A 30 33.04 -22.24 16.35
CA GLY A 30 33.71 -20.97 16.06
C GLY A 30 33.15 -19.75 16.82
N LYS A 31 32.19 -19.93 17.73
CA LYS A 31 31.57 -18.84 18.48
C LYS A 31 31.71 -19.00 20.00
N LEU A 32 32.00 -17.89 20.65
CA LEU A 32 32.04 -17.82 22.12
C LEU A 32 30.69 -17.36 22.64
N VAL A 33 29.98 -18.25 23.32
CA VAL A 33 28.69 -17.98 23.96
C VAL A 33 28.89 -17.76 25.46
N ARG A 34 28.32 -16.66 26.01
CA ARG A 34 28.40 -16.27 27.41
C ARG A 34 27.00 -16.02 27.95
N LYS A 35 26.75 -16.39 29.20
CA LYS A 35 25.49 -16.13 29.89
C LYS A 35 25.68 -16.04 31.41
N SER A 36 24.93 -15.18 32.09
CA SER A 36 24.89 -15.17 33.55
C SER A 36 24.12 -16.39 34.07
N THR A 37 24.61 -17.05 35.09
CA THR A 37 23.92 -18.15 35.74
C THR A 37 22.84 -17.66 36.71
N LYS A 38 22.87 -16.36 37.07
CA LYS A 38 22.00 -15.72 38.07
C LYS A 38 22.07 -16.35 39.48
N THR A 39 23.14 -17.06 39.78
CA THR A 39 23.41 -17.62 41.12
C THR A 39 24.79 -17.21 41.60
N GLU A 40 24.95 -17.07 42.90
CA GLU A 40 26.22 -16.81 43.59
C GLU A 40 26.90 -18.13 44.04
N ASP A 41 26.10 -19.19 44.11
CA ASP A 41 26.58 -20.53 44.46
C ASP A 41 27.31 -21.21 43.31
N GLU A 42 28.46 -21.75 43.57
CA GLU A 42 29.32 -22.37 42.55
C GLU A 42 28.77 -23.72 42.07
N GLN A 43 28.17 -24.50 42.97
CA GLN A 43 27.65 -25.83 42.59
C GLN A 43 26.40 -25.69 41.71
N GLU A 44 25.55 -24.76 42.03
CA GLU A 44 24.40 -24.40 41.18
C GLU A 44 24.88 -23.85 39.82
N ALA A 45 25.91 -23.00 39.81
CA ALA A 45 26.48 -22.49 38.59
C ALA A 45 27.06 -23.58 37.70
N LYS A 46 27.73 -24.59 38.30
CA LYS A 46 28.21 -25.79 37.59
C LYS A 46 27.06 -26.64 37.03
N LYS A 47 25.98 -26.82 37.75
CA LYS A 47 24.78 -27.51 37.30
C LYS A 47 24.13 -26.74 36.12
N TYR A 48 24.01 -25.42 36.24
CA TYR A 48 23.52 -24.57 35.17
C TYR A 48 24.40 -24.68 33.92
N ALA A 49 25.74 -24.67 34.06
CA ALA A 49 26.66 -24.77 32.96
C ALA A 49 26.54 -26.08 32.18
N LYS A 50 26.28 -27.21 32.87
CA LYS A 50 26.02 -28.52 32.24
C LYS A 50 24.76 -28.45 31.36
N ASN A 51 23.65 -27.96 31.88
CA ASN A 51 22.39 -27.80 31.14
C ASN A 51 22.56 -26.85 29.96
N PHE A 52 23.28 -25.75 30.15
CA PHE A 52 23.60 -24.78 29.12
C PHE A 52 24.40 -25.41 27.97
N TYR A 53 25.38 -26.26 28.26
CA TYR A 53 26.15 -26.99 27.26
C TYR A 53 25.29 -27.97 26.46
N HIS A 54 24.45 -28.74 27.13
CA HIS A 54 23.51 -29.65 26.45
C HIS A 54 22.52 -28.91 25.55
N ASP A 55 22.00 -27.74 25.97
CA ASP A 55 21.14 -26.90 25.14
C ASP A 55 21.90 -26.40 23.87
N LEU A 56 23.16 -26.01 24.05
CA LEU A 56 24.01 -25.60 22.92
C LEU A 56 24.30 -26.75 21.96
N LEU A 57 24.55 -27.96 22.43
CA LEU A 57 24.71 -29.15 21.58
C LEU A 57 23.46 -29.45 20.78
N LEU A 58 22.30 -29.52 21.42
CA LEU A 58 21.03 -29.77 20.74
C LEU A 58 20.71 -28.69 19.66
N ARG A 59 21.12 -27.46 19.92
CA ARG A 59 20.98 -26.35 18.95
C ARG A 59 21.92 -26.51 17.78
N ASN A 60 23.16 -26.88 18.07
CA ASN A 60 24.19 -27.11 17.04
C ASN A 60 23.82 -28.26 16.11
N ASP A 61 23.37 -29.37 16.67
CA ASP A 61 22.92 -30.55 15.91
C ASP A 61 21.69 -30.24 15.01
N LYS A 62 20.82 -29.38 15.48
CA LYS A 62 19.64 -28.91 14.71
C LYS A 62 19.91 -27.69 13.82
N ASN A 63 21.17 -27.30 13.65
CA ASN A 63 21.56 -26.07 12.92
C ASN A 63 20.84 -24.80 13.40
N LEU A 64 20.49 -24.72 14.69
CA LEU A 64 19.87 -23.58 15.31
C LEU A 64 20.92 -22.58 15.82
N PRO A 65 20.63 -21.28 15.91
CA PRO A 65 21.55 -20.29 16.45
C PRO A 65 21.96 -20.61 17.89
N LEU A 66 23.28 -20.68 18.15
CA LEU A 66 23.83 -20.96 19.48
C LEU A 66 23.53 -19.85 20.51
N VAL A 67 23.40 -18.62 20.05
CA VAL A 67 23.02 -17.48 20.89
C VAL A 67 21.58 -17.09 20.56
N ASN A 68 20.70 -17.21 21.54
CA ASN A 68 19.39 -16.60 21.47
C ASN A 68 19.55 -15.11 21.76
N SER A 69 19.93 -14.34 20.76
CA SER A 69 19.68 -12.92 20.82
C SER A 69 18.16 -12.74 20.82
N THR A 70 17.62 -12.19 21.88
CA THR A 70 16.19 -11.85 21.98
C THR A 70 15.94 -10.39 21.60
N ASN A 71 16.92 -9.76 20.92
CA ASN A 71 16.79 -8.38 20.49
C ASN A 71 15.80 -8.23 19.31
N PHE A 72 15.19 -7.08 19.23
CA PHE A 72 14.19 -6.74 18.21
C PHE A 72 14.73 -6.90 16.78
N GLU A 73 15.98 -6.53 16.52
CA GLU A 73 16.61 -6.60 15.19
C GLU A 73 16.54 -8.01 14.61
N LYS A 74 16.90 -9.02 15.42
CA LYS A 74 16.85 -10.43 14.98
C LYS A 74 15.45 -10.86 14.53
N PHE A 75 14.42 -10.46 15.27
CA PHE A 75 13.04 -10.82 14.93
C PHE A 75 12.53 -10.00 13.75
N ALA A 76 13.06 -8.79 13.54
CA ALA A 76 12.78 -8.01 12.34
C ALA A 76 13.36 -8.68 11.08
N GLU A 77 14.60 -9.19 11.15
CA GLU A 77 15.23 -9.97 10.08
C GLU A 77 14.45 -11.26 9.81
N LEU A 78 14.12 -12.02 10.84
CA LEU A 78 13.34 -13.26 10.72
C LEU A 78 11.95 -13.00 10.11
N MET A 79 11.31 -11.90 10.49
CA MET A 79 10.03 -11.48 9.89
C MET A 79 10.19 -11.22 8.38
N LEU A 80 11.25 -10.51 7.97
CA LEU A 80 11.52 -10.23 6.55
C LEU A 80 11.80 -11.51 5.77
N ASP A 81 12.55 -12.46 6.33
CA ASP A 81 12.83 -13.76 5.71
C ASP A 81 11.55 -14.59 5.54
N LYS A 82 10.70 -14.65 6.58
CA LYS A 82 9.39 -15.30 6.49
C LYS A 82 8.50 -14.65 5.43
N GLN A 83 8.56 -13.32 5.31
CA GLN A 83 7.82 -12.60 4.25
C GLN A 83 8.39 -12.90 2.87
N GLN A 84 9.72 -13.00 2.70
CA GLN A 84 10.35 -13.36 1.43
C GLN A 84 9.91 -14.75 0.99
N LYS A 85 9.94 -15.74 1.84
CA LYS A 85 9.43 -17.10 1.54
C LYS A 85 7.98 -17.09 1.03
N LYS A 86 7.12 -16.22 1.58
CA LYS A 86 5.74 -16.06 1.10
C LYS A 86 5.67 -15.37 -0.26
N ILE A 87 6.61 -14.48 -0.58
CA ILE A 87 6.71 -13.84 -1.89
C ILE A 87 7.13 -14.88 -2.93
N ASP A 88 8.15 -15.68 -2.62
CA ASP A 88 8.68 -16.73 -3.51
C ASP A 88 7.61 -17.79 -3.81
N ALA A 89 6.72 -18.05 -2.81
CA ALA A 89 5.54 -18.91 -2.97
C ALA A 89 4.34 -18.21 -3.66
N GLY A 90 4.48 -16.97 -4.15
CA GLY A 90 3.38 -16.22 -4.78
C GLY A 90 2.24 -15.78 -3.85
N GLN A 91 2.40 -15.95 -2.53
CA GLN A 91 1.37 -15.66 -1.53
C GLN A 91 1.36 -14.20 -1.05
N ARG A 92 2.40 -13.43 -1.35
CA ARG A 92 2.58 -12.05 -0.89
C ARG A 92 3.18 -11.16 -1.99
N ASN A 93 2.76 -9.91 -2.00
CA ASN A 93 3.32 -8.91 -2.92
C ASN A 93 4.68 -8.40 -2.40
N GLU A 94 5.71 -8.45 -3.24
CA GLU A 94 7.07 -8.00 -2.96
C GLU A 94 7.13 -6.53 -2.47
N LYS A 95 6.32 -5.65 -3.05
CA LYS A 95 6.29 -4.24 -2.69
C LYS A 95 5.95 -4.00 -1.21
N LEU A 96 5.16 -4.88 -0.59
CA LEU A 96 4.85 -4.80 0.84
C LEU A 96 6.07 -5.11 1.70
N ASN A 97 6.90 -6.07 1.27
CA ASN A 97 8.15 -6.41 1.96
C ASN A 97 9.17 -5.27 1.86
N LEU A 98 9.33 -4.69 0.68
CA LEU A 98 10.19 -3.53 0.47
C LEU A 98 9.80 -2.34 1.36
N ASN A 99 8.50 -2.06 1.48
CA ASN A 99 8.01 -1.00 2.36
C ASN A 99 8.31 -1.30 3.84
N ASP A 100 8.07 -2.53 4.31
CA ASP A 100 8.38 -2.95 5.68
C ASP A 100 9.88 -2.82 5.94
N LYS A 101 10.73 -3.28 5.01
CA LYS A 101 12.20 -3.19 5.09
C LYS A 101 12.69 -1.74 5.17
N GLN A 102 12.14 -0.86 4.33
CA GLN A 102 12.49 0.56 4.35
C GLN A 102 12.11 1.22 5.68
N LYS A 103 10.92 0.94 6.21
CA LYS A 103 10.46 1.46 7.51
C LYS A 103 11.30 0.94 8.67
N LEU A 104 11.63 -0.35 8.66
CA LEU A 104 12.52 -0.94 9.66
C LEU A 104 13.88 -0.23 9.63
N LYS A 105 14.53 -0.18 8.48
CA LYS A 105 15.89 0.36 8.36
C LYS A 105 15.96 1.85 8.72
N LYS A 106 15.01 2.66 8.24
CA LYS A 106 15.07 4.11 8.35
C LYS A 106 14.62 4.62 9.72
N ASP A 107 13.52 4.06 10.24
CA ASP A 107 12.79 4.69 11.32
C ASP A 107 12.70 3.81 12.60
N ILE A 108 12.49 2.48 12.45
CA ILE A 108 12.16 1.61 13.57
C ILE A 108 13.41 1.04 14.24
N LEU A 109 14.34 0.48 13.47
CA LEU A 109 15.57 -0.10 14.02
C LEU A 109 16.46 0.91 14.76
N PRO A 110 16.60 2.18 14.35
CA PRO A 110 17.35 3.17 15.12
C PRO A 110 16.88 3.28 16.57
N PHE A 111 15.60 3.06 16.85
CA PHE A 111 15.05 3.07 18.22
C PHE A 111 15.05 1.68 18.86
N PHE A 112 14.50 0.66 18.18
CA PHE A 112 14.23 -0.66 18.77
C PHE A 112 15.37 -1.67 18.68
N LYS A 113 16.40 -1.44 17.89
CA LYS A 113 17.44 -2.42 17.55
C LYS A 113 17.94 -3.25 18.73
N ASN A 114 18.31 -2.58 19.84
CA ASN A 114 18.94 -3.19 21.01
C ASN A 114 17.95 -3.61 22.10
N TYR A 115 16.65 -3.32 21.93
CA TYR A 115 15.66 -3.75 22.92
C TYR A 115 15.54 -5.27 22.93
N ASP A 116 15.52 -5.86 24.12
CA ASP A 116 15.03 -7.24 24.27
C ASP A 116 13.54 -7.25 23.88
N ILE A 117 13.16 -8.15 22.97
CA ILE A 117 11.78 -8.24 22.46
C ILE A 117 10.77 -8.49 23.57
N LYS A 118 11.19 -9.15 24.67
CA LYS A 118 10.35 -9.42 25.84
C LYS A 118 10.03 -8.17 26.65
N ASN A 119 10.89 -7.16 26.56
CA ASN A 119 10.78 -5.91 27.33
C ASN A 119 10.06 -4.81 26.57
N ILE A 120 9.55 -5.08 25.37
CA ILE A 120 8.78 -4.12 24.61
C ILE A 120 7.35 -4.08 25.15
N THR A 121 7.06 -3.05 25.92
CA THR A 121 5.76 -2.80 26.56
C THR A 121 4.98 -1.72 25.79
N TYR A 122 3.72 -1.49 26.19
CA TYR A 122 2.92 -0.36 25.73
C TYR A 122 3.70 0.96 25.86
N LYS A 123 4.33 1.19 27.02
CA LYS A 123 5.09 2.44 27.30
C LYS A 123 6.22 2.65 26.29
N VAL A 124 6.98 1.62 25.95
CA VAL A 124 8.08 1.72 24.98
C VAL A 124 7.55 2.02 23.57
N ILE A 125 6.41 1.43 23.19
CA ILE A 125 5.78 1.71 21.90
C ILE A 125 5.24 3.15 21.85
N ASP A 126 4.64 3.63 22.94
CA ASP A 126 4.09 4.99 23.05
C ASP A 126 5.20 6.04 23.04
N GLU A 127 6.32 5.80 23.68
CA GLU A 127 7.53 6.63 23.62
C GLU A 127 8.03 6.78 22.16
N TYR A 128 8.09 5.65 21.45
CA TYR A 128 8.43 5.71 20.02
C TYR A 128 7.45 6.55 19.19
N LEU A 129 6.15 6.43 19.45
CA LEU A 129 5.13 7.25 18.78
C LEU A 129 5.27 8.74 19.09
N SER A 130 5.68 9.08 20.30
CA SER A 130 5.95 10.46 20.71
C SER A 130 7.11 11.05 19.92
N ILE A 131 8.18 10.27 19.68
CA ILE A 131 9.29 10.68 18.79
C ILE A 131 8.80 10.89 17.35
N LEU A 132 7.92 10.02 16.84
CA LEU A 132 7.33 10.22 15.51
C LEU A 132 6.42 11.45 15.45
N ALA A 133 5.83 11.85 16.59
CA ALA A 133 4.99 13.04 16.67
C ALA A 133 5.82 14.33 16.57
N THR A 134 6.98 14.40 17.19
CA THR A 134 7.90 15.55 17.08
C THR A 134 8.38 15.76 15.64
N ASN A 135 8.44 14.69 14.84
CA ASN A 135 8.78 14.73 13.40
C ASN A 135 7.58 15.08 12.50
N ASN A 136 6.46 15.51 13.05
CA ASN A 136 5.24 15.89 12.32
C ASN A 136 4.71 14.82 11.32
N LEU A 137 4.92 13.52 11.60
CA LEU A 137 4.41 12.47 10.74
C LEU A 137 2.88 12.36 10.83
N ALA A 138 2.25 12.18 9.67
CA ALA A 138 0.81 11.98 9.58
C ALA A 138 0.37 10.72 10.37
N GLN A 139 -0.83 10.75 10.98
CA GLN A 139 -1.38 9.66 11.78
C GLN A 139 -1.41 8.32 11.01
N ALA A 140 -1.79 8.38 9.72
CA ALA A 140 -1.77 7.19 8.86
C ALA A 140 -0.35 6.58 8.73
N THR A 141 0.70 7.42 8.68
CA THR A 141 2.10 6.95 8.66
C THR A 141 2.49 6.31 9.97
N LYS A 142 2.13 6.91 11.12
CA LYS A 142 2.35 6.32 12.45
C LYS A 142 1.67 4.96 12.58
N LYS A 143 0.44 4.81 12.07
CA LYS A 143 -0.28 3.52 12.03
C LYS A 143 0.47 2.46 11.22
N VAL A 144 1.13 2.84 10.11
CA VAL A 144 1.98 1.91 9.35
C VAL A 144 3.18 1.45 10.19
N HIS A 145 3.84 2.35 10.93
CA HIS A 145 4.94 1.98 11.83
C HIS A 145 4.49 0.97 12.90
N LEU A 146 3.36 1.23 13.57
CA LEU A 146 2.79 0.28 14.54
C LEU A 146 2.50 -1.09 13.91
N ASN A 147 2.00 -1.12 12.67
CA ASN A 147 1.73 -2.38 11.99
C ASN A 147 3.03 -3.17 11.72
N VAL A 148 4.14 -2.49 11.41
CA VAL A 148 5.45 -3.16 11.23
C VAL A 148 5.97 -3.69 12.55
N ILE A 149 5.94 -2.90 13.63
CA ILE A 149 6.33 -3.33 14.98
C ILE A 149 5.50 -4.54 15.43
N ARG A 150 4.17 -4.50 15.21
CA ARG A 150 3.28 -5.63 15.52
C ARG A 150 3.65 -6.89 14.75
N LYS A 151 4.06 -6.79 13.48
CA LYS A 151 4.53 -7.95 12.69
C LYS A 151 5.79 -8.56 13.28
N VAL A 152 6.75 -7.75 13.75
CA VAL A 152 7.97 -8.23 14.39
C VAL A 152 7.65 -8.94 15.70
N LEU A 153 6.82 -8.34 16.56
CA LEU A 153 6.38 -8.94 17.82
C LEU A 153 5.57 -10.22 17.61
N ASN A 154 4.69 -10.27 16.61
CA ASN A 154 3.97 -11.48 16.21
C ASN A 154 4.95 -12.59 15.79
N THR A 155 6.03 -12.24 15.09
CA THR A 155 7.05 -13.23 14.73
C THR A 155 7.72 -13.81 15.95
N ALA A 156 8.07 -12.97 16.95
CA ALA A 156 8.63 -13.43 18.21
C ALA A 156 7.65 -14.29 19.03
N HIS A 157 6.36 -13.98 18.99
CA HIS A 157 5.30 -14.78 19.61
C HIS A 157 5.17 -16.15 18.93
N GLN A 158 5.18 -16.20 17.61
CA GLN A 158 5.15 -17.46 16.84
C GLN A 158 6.36 -18.35 17.09
N GLU A 159 7.51 -17.75 17.44
CA GLU A 159 8.73 -18.48 17.84
C GLU A 159 8.72 -18.88 19.34
N GLY A 160 7.65 -18.62 20.06
CA GLY A 160 7.53 -18.95 21.49
C GLY A 160 8.41 -18.12 22.43
N VAL A 161 8.98 -17.01 21.95
CA VAL A 161 9.86 -16.13 22.74
C VAL A 161 9.06 -15.12 23.55
N VAL A 162 7.93 -14.67 23.04
CA VAL A 162 6.99 -13.78 23.71
C VAL A 162 5.67 -14.53 23.90
N ASN A 163 5.22 -14.68 25.14
CA ASN A 163 4.00 -15.42 25.45
C ASN A 163 2.74 -14.65 25.07
N GLN A 164 2.76 -13.33 25.24
CA GLN A 164 1.63 -12.46 24.94
C GLN A 164 2.12 -11.15 24.33
N LEU A 165 1.39 -10.65 23.34
CA LEU A 165 1.69 -9.35 22.73
C LEU A 165 1.32 -8.23 23.70
N PRO A 166 2.13 -7.16 23.79
CA PRO A 166 1.73 -5.97 24.52
C PRO A 166 0.51 -5.32 23.89
N PRO A 167 -0.33 -4.62 24.65
CA PRO A 167 -1.34 -3.76 24.09
C PRO A 167 -0.69 -2.67 23.22
N PHE A 168 -1.38 -2.26 22.16
CA PHE A 168 -0.88 -1.24 21.24
C PHE A 168 -1.69 0.05 21.38
N PRO A 169 -1.02 1.22 21.36
CA PRO A 169 -1.70 2.49 21.31
C PRO A 169 -2.67 2.56 20.11
N ARG A 170 -3.87 3.08 20.35
CA ARG A 170 -4.87 3.31 19.30
C ARG A 170 -4.56 4.62 18.60
N ILE A 171 -4.35 4.57 17.30
CA ILE A 171 -4.18 5.76 16.47
C ILE A 171 -5.47 5.98 15.69
N GLU A 172 -6.13 7.06 15.99
CA GLU A 172 -7.28 7.51 15.22
C GLU A 172 -6.80 8.16 13.93
N THR A 173 -7.34 7.70 12.83
CA THR A 173 -7.08 8.27 11.49
C THR A 173 -8.39 8.84 10.97
N LYS A 174 -8.42 10.13 10.71
CA LYS A 174 -9.53 10.72 9.96
C LYS A 174 -9.41 10.31 8.50
N ASP A 175 -10.53 9.92 7.91
CA ASP A 175 -10.58 9.74 6.47
C ASP A 175 -10.32 11.09 5.81
N ASN A 176 -9.39 11.08 4.89
CA ASN A 176 -9.14 12.22 4.03
C ASN A 176 -9.52 11.80 2.59
N PRO A 177 -10.80 11.88 2.24
CA PRO A 177 -11.25 11.53 0.91
C PRO A 177 -10.59 12.47 -0.09
N ARG A 178 -10.19 11.90 -1.22
CA ARG A 178 -9.61 12.70 -2.30
C ARG A 178 -10.72 13.47 -3.00
N GLY A 179 -10.45 14.72 -3.37
CA GLY A 179 -11.39 15.51 -4.16
C GLY A 179 -11.68 14.85 -5.51
N TRP A 180 -12.88 15.00 -6.00
CA TRP A 180 -13.30 14.65 -7.35
C TRP A 180 -13.63 15.94 -8.14
N PHE A 181 -13.88 15.84 -9.43
CA PHE A 181 -14.30 16.97 -10.25
C PHE A 181 -15.81 16.87 -10.47
N ASN A 182 -16.56 17.93 -10.15
CA ASN A 182 -17.91 18.06 -10.63
C ASN A 182 -17.92 18.24 -12.17
N GLU A 183 -19.08 18.29 -12.79
CA GLU A 183 -19.18 18.34 -14.23
C GLU A 183 -18.51 19.57 -14.83
N GLU A 184 -18.78 20.73 -14.25
CA GLU A 184 -18.24 22.01 -14.71
C GLU A 184 -16.70 22.03 -14.58
N GLU A 185 -16.17 21.60 -13.45
CA GLU A 185 -14.73 21.48 -13.22
C GLU A 185 -14.07 20.47 -14.17
N TYR A 186 -14.77 19.37 -14.48
CA TYR A 186 -14.26 18.38 -15.41
C TYR A 186 -14.22 18.92 -16.85
N GLU A 187 -15.24 19.65 -17.29
CA GLU A 187 -15.24 20.35 -18.58
C GLU A 187 -14.15 21.44 -18.63
N GLN A 188 -13.99 22.22 -17.55
CA GLN A 188 -12.91 23.21 -17.42
C GLN A 188 -11.54 22.54 -17.55
N LEU A 189 -11.34 21.39 -16.89
CA LEU A 189 -10.10 20.62 -17.01
C LEU A 189 -9.83 20.21 -18.44
N LYS A 190 -10.82 19.65 -19.16
CA LYS A 190 -10.68 19.23 -20.57
C LYS A 190 -10.34 20.39 -21.48
N LYS A 191 -11.03 21.51 -21.34
CA LYS A 191 -10.75 22.74 -22.11
C LYS A 191 -9.34 23.26 -21.85
N LYS A 192 -8.92 23.29 -20.57
CA LYS A 192 -7.56 23.76 -20.21
C LYS A 192 -6.47 22.91 -20.82
N VAL A 193 -6.62 21.59 -20.80
CA VAL A 193 -5.66 20.67 -21.43
C VAL A 193 -5.50 20.99 -22.92
N GLN A 194 -6.59 21.19 -23.65
CA GLN A 194 -6.55 21.54 -25.06
C GLN A 194 -5.81 22.87 -25.30
N THR A 195 -6.05 23.88 -24.49
CA THR A 195 -5.35 25.16 -24.53
C THR A 195 -3.84 24.98 -24.32
N LEU A 196 -3.44 24.22 -23.29
CA LEU A 196 -2.02 23.98 -22.98
C LEU A 196 -1.30 23.21 -24.10
N ILE A 197 -2.00 22.31 -24.80
CA ILE A 197 -1.47 21.61 -25.99
C ILE A 197 -1.23 22.60 -27.13
N LYS A 198 -2.22 23.44 -27.46
CA LYS A 198 -2.10 24.47 -28.49
C LYS A 198 -0.96 25.45 -28.20
N GLU A 199 -0.79 25.85 -26.96
CA GLU A 199 0.26 26.75 -26.49
C GLU A 199 1.62 26.06 -26.32
N LYS A 200 1.73 24.74 -26.57
CA LYS A 200 2.95 23.93 -26.38
C LYS A 200 3.56 24.09 -25.00
N LYS A 201 2.73 24.16 -23.96
CA LYS A 201 3.18 24.26 -22.57
C LYS A 201 3.82 22.97 -22.10
N TYR A 202 4.70 23.09 -21.12
CA TYR A 202 5.42 21.96 -20.53
C TYR A 202 5.45 22.04 -19.00
N ALA A 203 5.55 20.89 -18.37
CA ALA A 203 5.89 20.75 -16.96
C ALA A 203 7.39 20.48 -16.81
N GLU A 204 7.96 20.88 -15.69
CA GLU A 204 9.36 20.61 -15.37
C GLU A 204 9.45 19.45 -14.35
N MET A 205 10.25 18.45 -14.69
CA MET A 205 10.53 17.32 -13.83
C MET A 205 11.57 17.71 -12.75
N PRO A 206 11.68 16.98 -11.62
CA PRO A 206 12.68 17.27 -10.58
C PRO A 206 14.14 17.30 -11.08
N ASN A 207 14.42 16.59 -12.18
CA ASN A 207 15.73 16.58 -12.85
C ASN A 207 15.86 17.68 -13.93
N LYS A 208 15.00 18.70 -13.91
CA LYS A 208 14.94 19.83 -14.86
C LYS A 208 14.57 19.43 -16.32
N LYS A 209 14.22 18.18 -16.58
CA LYS A 209 13.71 17.75 -17.88
C LYS A 209 12.35 18.39 -18.13
N LYS A 210 12.18 19.04 -19.29
CA LYS A 210 10.89 19.56 -19.78
C LYS A 210 10.06 18.43 -20.36
N VAL A 211 8.79 18.35 -19.96
CA VAL A 211 7.82 17.41 -20.49
C VAL A 211 6.62 18.17 -21.01
N PHE A 212 6.38 18.10 -22.31
CA PHE A 212 5.31 18.84 -22.97
C PHE A 212 3.95 18.22 -22.69
N VAL A 213 2.93 19.08 -22.58
CA VAL A 213 1.53 18.65 -22.54
C VAL A 213 1.13 18.26 -23.95
N THR A 214 0.77 16.99 -24.16
CA THR A 214 0.41 16.42 -25.44
C THR A 214 -0.99 15.80 -25.42
N ASP A 215 -1.50 15.39 -26.58
CA ASP A 215 -2.77 14.67 -26.65
C ASP A 215 -2.78 13.39 -25.83
N GLU A 216 -1.63 12.77 -25.58
CA GLU A 216 -1.53 11.56 -24.79
C GLU A 216 -2.05 11.75 -23.34
N ILE A 217 -1.70 12.87 -22.66
CA ILE A 217 -2.23 13.15 -21.33
C ILE A 217 -3.73 13.52 -21.39
N ARG A 218 -4.20 14.14 -22.47
CA ARG A 218 -5.62 14.42 -22.71
C ARG A 218 -6.42 13.11 -22.80
N TYR A 219 -5.93 12.16 -23.60
CA TYR A 219 -6.52 10.83 -23.70
C TYR A 219 -6.49 10.09 -22.36
N LEU A 220 -5.39 10.15 -21.64
CA LEU A 220 -5.26 9.53 -20.32
C LEU A 220 -6.35 10.02 -19.35
N ILE A 221 -6.56 11.34 -19.28
CA ILE A 221 -7.57 11.95 -18.41
C ILE A 221 -8.95 11.39 -18.71
N THR A 222 -9.35 11.43 -19.98
CA THR A 222 -10.68 11.00 -20.40
C THR A 222 -10.84 9.47 -20.30
N PHE A 223 -9.80 8.71 -20.67
CA PHE A 223 -9.80 7.26 -20.56
C PHE A 223 -9.97 6.78 -19.10
N MET A 224 -9.23 7.36 -18.15
CA MET A 224 -9.33 6.99 -16.74
C MET A 224 -10.71 7.26 -16.14
N THR A 225 -11.34 8.37 -16.52
CA THR A 225 -12.68 8.73 -16.05
C THR A 225 -13.74 7.74 -16.57
N ASN A 226 -13.58 7.28 -17.82
CA ASN A 226 -14.55 6.38 -18.47
C ASN A 226 -14.31 4.89 -18.20
N THR A 227 -13.11 4.48 -17.76
CA THR A 227 -12.79 3.08 -17.45
C THR A 227 -12.72 2.76 -15.98
N LEU A 228 -12.69 3.77 -15.11
CA LEU A 228 -12.52 3.64 -13.65
C LEU A 228 -11.25 2.89 -13.23
N LEU A 229 -10.25 2.78 -14.09
CA LEU A 229 -8.97 2.16 -13.77
C LEU A 229 -8.20 2.99 -12.72
N ARG A 230 -7.47 2.31 -11.85
CA ARG A 230 -6.51 2.97 -10.96
C ARG A 230 -5.30 3.45 -11.75
N PRO A 231 -4.65 4.57 -11.36
CA PRO A 231 -3.41 5.00 -12.00
C PRO A 231 -2.35 3.89 -12.10
N SER A 232 -2.25 3.04 -11.05
CA SER A 232 -1.34 1.91 -11.05
C SER A 232 -1.72 0.78 -12.01
N GLU A 233 -2.97 0.67 -12.42
CA GLU A 233 -3.45 -0.29 -13.42
C GLU A 233 -3.21 0.27 -14.83
N VAL A 234 -3.47 1.55 -15.03
CA VAL A 234 -3.27 2.23 -16.32
C VAL A 234 -1.80 2.27 -16.73
N LYS A 235 -0.88 2.50 -15.79
CA LYS A 235 0.54 2.56 -16.13
C LYS A 235 1.08 1.26 -16.74
N ASP A 236 0.52 0.11 -16.37
CA ASP A 236 0.96 -1.21 -16.84
C ASP A 236 0.04 -1.80 -17.92
N LEU A 237 -0.99 -1.03 -18.35
CA LEU A 237 -1.97 -1.46 -19.34
C LEU A 237 -1.33 -1.57 -20.73
N ARG A 238 -1.49 -2.73 -21.39
CA ARG A 238 -1.03 -3.00 -22.75
C ARG A 238 -2.20 -3.09 -23.70
N HIS A 239 -1.95 -2.92 -25.01
CA HIS A 239 -3.00 -3.02 -26.04
C HIS A 239 -3.67 -4.39 -26.04
N ARG A 240 -2.94 -5.50 -25.83
CA ARG A 240 -3.48 -6.86 -25.69
C ARG A 240 -4.49 -7.04 -24.53
N ASN A 241 -4.48 -6.12 -23.57
CA ASN A 241 -5.42 -6.15 -22.46
C ASN A 241 -6.79 -5.55 -22.79
N ILE A 242 -6.94 -4.93 -23.95
CA ILE A 242 -8.13 -4.17 -24.34
C ILE A 242 -8.76 -4.81 -25.59
N GLN A 243 -10.03 -5.15 -25.47
CA GLN A 243 -10.87 -5.60 -26.56
C GLN A 243 -12.01 -4.61 -26.77
N ILE A 244 -12.16 -4.12 -28.00
CA ILE A 244 -13.32 -3.30 -28.40
C ILE A 244 -14.49 -4.25 -28.65
N ILE A 245 -15.61 -3.97 -28.02
CA ILE A 245 -16.88 -4.68 -28.25
C ILE A 245 -17.85 -3.68 -28.86
N GLU A 246 -18.34 -3.98 -30.08
CA GLU A 246 -19.33 -3.21 -30.83
C GLU A 246 -20.50 -4.11 -31.16
N ARG A 247 -21.46 -4.18 -30.25
CA ARG A 247 -22.72 -4.92 -30.40
C ARG A 247 -23.88 -3.97 -30.07
N GLU A 248 -24.92 -4.45 -29.39
CA GLU A 248 -25.99 -3.63 -28.84
C GLU A 248 -25.44 -2.43 -28.03
N PHE A 249 -24.39 -2.68 -27.22
CA PHE A 249 -23.66 -1.66 -26.49
C PHE A 249 -22.20 -1.63 -26.98
N ARG A 250 -21.64 -0.42 -27.10
CA ARG A 250 -20.23 -0.21 -27.44
C ARG A 250 -19.42 0.01 -26.16
N TYR A 251 -18.42 -0.81 -25.92
CA TYR A 251 -17.57 -0.68 -24.74
C TYR A 251 -16.19 -1.32 -24.94
N LEU A 252 -15.25 -0.95 -24.07
CA LEU A 252 -13.99 -1.67 -23.94
C LEU A 252 -14.12 -2.74 -22.88
N ARG A 253 -13.76 -3.98 -23.21
CA ARG A 253 -13.52 -5.05 -22.26
C ARG A 253 -12.03 -5.03 -21.90
N ILE A 254 -11.72 -4.72 -20.64
CA ILE A 254 -10.35 -4.54 -20.19
C ILE A 254 -10.01 -5.64 -19.19
N THR A 255 -8.98 -6.46 -19.50
CA THR A 255 -8.48 -7.53 -18.66
C THR A 255 -7.21 -7.07 -17.96
N LYS A 256 -7.13 -7.21 -16.63
CA LYS A 256 -5.95 -6.82 -15.84
C LYS A 256 -5.03 -8.02 -15.66
N GLU A 257 -3.76 -7.88 -15.95
CA GLU A 257 -2.77 -8.92 -15.67
C GLU A 257 -2.47 -9.05 -14.18
N LYS A 258 -2.51 -7.93 -13.45
CA LYS A 258 -2.29 -7.87 -12.00
C LYS A 258 -3.39 -7.08 -11.32
N SER A 259 -4.17 -7.72 -10.47
CA SER A 259 -5.17 -7.06 -9.64
C SER A 259 -4.73 -7.07 -8.17
N LYS A 260 -5.03 -5.98 -7.45
CA LYS A 260 -4.86 -5.90 -6.00
C LYS A 260 -5.77 -6.88 -5.26
N THR A 261 -6.91 -7.18 -5.85
CA THR A 261 -7.83 -8.22 -5.42
C THR A 261 -7.69 -9.41 -6.37
N ARG A 262 -7.53 -10.63 -5.86
CA ARG A 262 -7.32 -11.86 -6.65
C ARG A 262 -8.42 -12.16 -7.67
N ASN A 263 -9.54 -11.44 -7.64
CA ASN A 263 -10.64 -11.56 -8.60
C ASN A 263 -10.35 -10.73 -9.85
N VAL A 264 -9.91 -11.39 -10.91
CA VAL A 264 -9.58 -10.76 -12.21
C VAL A 264 -10.83 -10.76 -13.09
N LYS A 265 -11.90 -10.06 -12.65
CA LYS A 265 -13.04 -9.80 -13.55
C LYS A 265 -12.64 -8.74 -14.56
N PRO A 266 -13.01 -8.89 -15.85
CA PRO A 266 -12.83 -7.82 -16.83
C PRO A 266 -13.60 -6.56 -16.41
N ILE A 267 -13.04 -5.41 -16.73
CA ILE A 267 -13.74 -4.13 -16.57
C ILE A 267 -14.50 -3.83 -17.87
N VAL A 268 -15.69 -3.31 -17.72
CA VAL A 268 -16.50 -2.75 -18.81
C VAL A 268 -16.43 -1.22 -18.72
N SER A 269 -15.99 -0.57 -19.80
CA SER A 269 -15.92 0.88 -19.89
C SER A 269 -17.26 1.53 -20.25
N GLN A 270 -17.34 2.85 -20.14
CA GLN A 270 -18.36 3.61 -20.84
C GLN A 270 -18.05 3.70 -22.34
N GLU A 271 -19.07 3.98 -23.13
CA GLU A 271 -18.99 4.05 -24.60
C GLU A 271 -17.92 5.04 -25.08
N ALA A 272 -17.84 6.22 -24.49
CA ALA A 272 -16.86 7.25 -24.84
C ALA A 272 -15.39 6.75 -24.76
N ALA A 273 -15.09 5.73 -23.96
CA ALA A 273 -13.75 5.15 -23.90
C ALA A 273 -13.35 4.45 -25.20
N VAL A 274 -14.32 3.96 -25.99
CA VAL A 274 -14.05 3.29 -27.27
C VAL A 274 -13.43 4.27 -28.26
N ASP A 275 -14.02 5.43 -28.42
CA ASP A 275 -13.53 6.44 -29.37
C ASP A 275 -12.18 6.98 -28.92
N ILE A 276 -12.01 7.22 -27.62
CA ILE A 276 -10.73 7.63 -27.05
C ILE A 276 -9.64 6.57 -27.31
N TYR A 277 -9.97 5.29 -27.17
CA TYR A 277 -9.00 4.22 -27.42
C TYR A 277 -8.63 4.12 -28.90
N LYS A 278 -9.58 4.30 -29.80
CA LYS A 278 -9.32 4.40 -31.25
C LYS A 278 -8.40 5.59 -31.58
N ASP A 279 -8.59 6.72 -30.90
CA ASP A 279 -7.71 7.88 -31.07
C ASP A 279 -6.30 7.64 -30.52
N ILE A 280 -6.17 6.93 -29.41
CA ILE A 280 -4.86 6.49 -28.86
C ILE A 280 -4.14 5.59 -29.88
N GLN A 281 -4.85 4.64 -30.50
CA GLN A 281 -4.29 3.76 -31.52
C GLN A 281 -3.78 4.56 -32.76
N LYS A 282 -4.51 5.58 -33.16
CA LYS A 282 -4.07 6.49 -34.24
C LYS A 282 -2.88 7.35 -33.82
N TYR A 283 -2.84 7.78 -32.57
CA TYR A 283 -1.76 8.60 -32.00
C TYR A 283 -0.43 7.83 -31.97
N HIS A 284 -0.47 6.56 -31.51
CA HIS A 284 0.66 5.65 -31.44
C HIS A 284 0.75 4.75 -32.69
N ARG A 285 0.90 5.33 -33.86
CA ARG A 285 1.01 4.59 -35.15
C ARG A 285 2.10 3.51 -35.06
N GLY A 286 1.78 2.30 -35.53
CA GLY A 286 2.72 1.17 -35.54
C GLY A 286 2.87 0.46 -34.18
N TYR A 287 1.97 0.71 -33.22
CA TYR A 287 1.98 -0.02 -31.95
C TYR A 287 1.79 -1.51 -32.15
N THR A 288 2.37 -2.30 -31.25
CA THR A 288 2.14 -3.74 -31.13
C THR A 288 1.17 -4.04 -29.99
N GLN A 289 0.66 -5.25 -29.96
CA GLN A 289 -0.22 -5.70 -28.86
C GLN A 289 0.48 -5.69 -27.50
N ASP A 290 1.81 -5.79 -27.50
CA ASP A 290 2.62 -5.79 -26.28
C ASP A 290 3.04 -4.40 -25.81
N ASP A 291 2.80 -3.37 -26.59
CA ASP A 291 3.11 -2.00 -26.20
C ASP A 291 2.16 -1.48 -25.13
N PHE A 292 2.69 -0.59 -24.30
CA PHE A 292 1.87 0.11 -23.31
C PHE A 292 0.94 1.12 -23.95
N VAL A 293 -0.31 1.16 -23.54
CA VAL A 293 -1.33 2.08 -24.07
C VAL A 293 -0.99 3.54 -23.81
N PHE A 294 -0.31 3.85 -22.71
CA PHE A 294 0.10 5.19 -22.34
C PHE A 294 1.58 5.27 -22.06
N PHE A 295 2.22 6.30 -22.60
CA PHE A 295 3.65 6.57 -22.44
C PHE A 295 4.52 5.35 -22.81
N PRO A 296 4.33 4.75 -23.99
CA PRO A 296 5.01 3.50 -24.40
C PRO A 296 6.53 3.64 -24.47
N HIS A 297 7.05 4.84 -24.70
CA HIS A 297 8.49 5.13 -24.75
C HIS A 297 9.22 4.94 -23.42
N PHE A 298 8.50 4.77 -22.30
CA PHE A 298 9.10 4.45 -21.01
C PHE A 298 9.05 2.95 -20.70
N ALA A 299 10.15 2.24 -20.85
CA ALA A 299 10.27 0.86 -20.37
C ALA A 299 10.08 0.79 -18.83
N ASN A 300 10.64 1.76 -18.09
CA ASN A 300 10.44 1.86 -16.64
C ASN A 300 9.07 2.51 -16.33
N ARG A 301 8.10 1.69 -15.97
CA ARG A 301 6.73 2.12 -15.69
C ARG A 301 6.59 3.01 -14.45
N THR A 302 7.56 2.98 -13.54
CA THR A 302 7.60 3.93 -12.40
C THR A 302 7.93 5.34 -12.89
N THR A 303 8.80 5.47 -13.87
CA THR A 303 9.11 6.74 -14.52
C THR A 303 7.92 7.26 -15.31
N ALA A 304 7.25 6.41 -16.10
CA ALA A 304 6.01 6.77 -16.80
C ALA A 304 4.95 7.32 -15.83
N MET A 305 4.72 6.60 -14.72
CA MET A 305 3.75 7.03 -13.70
C MET A 305 4.11 8.37 -13.06
N ARG A 306 5.39 8.64 -12.85
CA ARG A 306 5.85 9.93 -12.32
C ARG A 306 5.61 11.04 -13.32
N GLU A 307 5.90 10.81 -14.59
CA GLU A 307 5.67 11.81 -15.66
C GLU A 307 4.18 12.13 -15.81
N MET A 308 3.32 11.11 -15.87
CA MET A 308 1.85 11.29 -15.85
C MET A 308 1.41 12.15 -14.67
N GLY A 309 1.96 11.88 -13.48
CA GLY A 309 1.64 12.61 -12.25
C GLY A 309 2.10 14.08 -12.28
N VAL A 310 3.30 14.36 -12.82
CA VAL A 310 3.85 15.71 -12.94
C VAL A 310 3.05 16.53 -13.96
N LEU A 311 2.77 15.95 -15.12
CA LEU A 311 1.94 16.59 -16.14
C LEU A 311 0.54 16.91 -15.63
N PHE A 312 -0.10 15.94 -14.99
CA PHE A 312 -1.44 16.16 -14.45
C PHE A 312 -1.47 17.22 -13.34
N ASN A 313 -0.46 17.21 -12.46
CA ASN A 313 -0.32 18.23 -11.43
C ASN A 313 -0.12 19.64 -12.03
N PHE A 314 0.71 19.76 -13.04
CA PHE A 314 0.91 21.01 -13.75
C PHE A 314 -0.40 21.51 -14.39
N ILE A 315 -1.14 20.63 -15.08
CA ILE A 315 -2.43 20.97 -15.66
C ILE A 315 -3.42 21.46 -14.60
N LEU A 316 -3.49 20.78 -13.46
CA LEU A 316 -4.36 21.19 -12.35
C LEU A 316 -3.99 22.57 -11.79
N GLN A 317 -2.71 22.90 -11.70
CA GLN A 317 -2.26 24.22 -11.28
C GLN A 317 -2.67 25.30 -12.30
N GLN A 318 -2.45 25.03 -13.58
CA GLN A 318 -2.82 25.95 -14.66
C GLN A 318 -4.35 26.15 -14.81
N ALA A 319 -5.13 25.16 -14.38
CA ALA A 319 -6.59 25.23 -14.38
C ALA A 319 -7.19 25.82 -13.08
N GLY A 320 -6.39 26.07 -12.04
CA GLY A 320 -6.89 26.44 -10.72
C GLY A 320 -7.62 25.31 -9.99
N LEU A 321 -7.46 24.06 -10.45
CA LEU A 321 -8.19 22.89 -9.97
C LEU A 321 -7.37 21.98 -9.05
N LYS A 322 -6.26 22.45 -8.50
CA LYS A 322 -5.38 21.63 -7.66
C LYS A 322 -6.04 21.16 -6.38
N LYS A 323 -6.93 21.96 -5.81
CA LYS A 323 -7.74 21.62 -4.66
C LYS A 323 -9.20 21.51 -5.03
N SER A 324 -9.96 20.67 -4.32
CA SER A 324 -11.42 20.66 -4.39
C SER A 324 -12.01 21.84 -3.65
N ALA A 325 -13.32 22.07 -3.78
CA ALA A 325 -14.04 23.06 -3.00
C ALA A 325 -13.91 22.86 -1.48
N THR A 326 -13.72 21.61 -1.05
CA THR A 326 -13.52 21.22 0.36
C THR A 326 -12.03 21.16 0.77
N GLY A 327 -11.12 21.65 -0.09
CA GLY A 327 -9.69 21.81 0.20
C GLY A 327 -8.82 20.56 -0.02
N GLU A 328 -9.39 19.42 -0.42
CA GLU A 328 -8.62 18.20 -0.67
C GLU A 328 -7.76 18.32 -1.94
N ASN A 329 -6.54 17.81 -1.85
CA ASN A 329 -5.65 17.77 -3.00
C ASN A 329 -6.11 16.78 -4.06
N ARG A 330 -6.10 17.22 -5.32
CA ARG A 330 -6.39 16.38 -6.48
C ARG A 330 -5.13 15.78 -7.09
N THR A 331 -5.25 14.53 -7.52
CA THR A 331 -4.20 13.74 -8.18
C THR A 331 -4.85 12.91 -9.30
N LEU A 332 -4.07 12.19 -10.10
CA LEU A 332 -4.61 11.27 -11.13
C LEU A 332 -5.70 10.33 -10.60
N TYR A 333 -5.60 9.93 -9.33
CA TYR A 333 -6.61 9.05 -8.73
C TYR A 333 -8.01 9.70 -8.69
N CYS A 334 -8.07 11.03 -8.66
CA CYS A 334 -9.33 11.78 -8.64
C CYS A 334 -10.16 11.58 -9.92
N LEU A 335 -9.53 11.26 -11.06
CA LEU A 335 -10.23 10.92 -12.29
C LEU A 335 -11.14 9.69 -12.13
N ARG A 336 -10.65 8.68 -11.41
CA ARG A 336 -11.46 7.52 -11.06
C ARG A 336 -12.61 7.91 -10.11
N HIS A 337 -12.33 8.78 -9.12
CA HIS A 337 -13.37 9.29 -8.24
C HIS A 337 -14.44 10.03 -9.05
N THR A 338 -14.03 10.91 -9.96
CA THR A 338 -14.93 11.61 -10.88
C THR A 338 -15.80 10.65 -11.69
N GLY A 339 -15.19 9.63 -12.30
CA GLY A 339 -15.93 8.64 -13.08
C GLY A 339 -16.98 7.86 -12.27
N ILE A 340 -16.66 7.49 -11.02
CA ILE A 340 -17.62 6.83 -10.12
C ILE A 340 -18.72 7.80 -9.69
N SER A 341 -18.37 9.02 -9.25
CA SER A 341 -19.33 10.03 -8.80
C SER A 341 -20.29 10.43 -9.91
N LEU A 342 -19.79 10.68 -11.13
CA LEU A 342 -20.64 11.02 -12.27
C LEU A 342 -21.61 9.87 -12.64
N ARG A 343 -21.18 8.61 -12.51
CA ARG A 343 -22.08 7.47 -12.72
C ARG A 343 -23.17 7.38 -11.67
N LEU A 344 -22.85 7.68 -10.41
CA LEU A 344 -23.83 7.72 -9.34
C LEU A 344 -24.82 8.86 -9.50
N LEU A 345 -24.37 10.02 -10.02
CA LEU A 345 -25.20 11.22 -10.18
C LEU A 345 -26.10 11.15 -11.42
N LYS A 346 -25.58 10.62 -12.53
CA LYS A 346 -26.24 10.67 -13.85
C LYS A 346 -26.79 9.34 -14.35
N GLY A 347 -26.44 8.25 -13.69
CA GLY A 347 -26.88 6.92 -14.11
C GLY A 347 -28.26 6.60 -13.55
N ASP A 348 -29.19 6.17 -14.40
CA ASP A 348 -30.50 5.70 -13.98
C ASP A 348 -30.36 4.36 -13.24
N ASN A 349 -30.82 4.30 -11.99
CA ASN A 349 -30.87 3.10 -11.15
C ASN A 349 -29.54 2.32 -11.10
N VAL A 350 -28.43 2.99 -10.91
CA VAL A 350 -27.09 2.36 -10.85
C VAL A 350 -27.01 1.35 -9.73
N ASN A 351 -26.85 0.09 -10.07
CA ASN A 351 -26.62 -0.95 -9.08
C ASN A 351 -25.21 -0.78 -8.47
N LEU A 352 -25.17 -0.38 -7.18
CA LEU A 352 -23.92 -0.14 -6.46
C LEU A 352 -22.99 -1.36 -6.42
N LYS A 353 -23.57 -2.57 -6.36
CA LYS A 353 -22.78 -3.80 -6.33
C LYS A 353 -22.08 -4.04 -7.68
N LEU A 354 -22.79 -3.85 -8.80
CA LEU A 354 -22.21 -3.97 -10.13
C LEU A 354 -21.14 -2.89 -10.38
N LEU A 355 -21.41 -1.65 -9.96
CA LEU A 355 -20.44 -0.56 -10.06
C LEU A 355 -19.18 -0.85 -9.23
N ALA A 356 -19.36 -1.35 -8.00
CA ALA A 356 -18.25 -1.74 -7.12
C ALA A 356 -17.41 -2.85 -7.73
N ASP A 357 -18.05 -3.91 -8.23
CA ASP A 357 -17.39 -5.05 -8.88
C ASP A 357 -16.62 -4.59 -10.12
N ASN A 358 -17.25 -3.79 -11.00
CA ASN A 358 -16.62 -3.23 -12.20
C ASN A 358 -15.43 -2.32 -11.87
N ALA A 359 -15.58 -1.47 -10.87
CA ALA A 359 -14.49 -0.64 -10.39
C ALA A 359 -13.42 -1.41 -9.59
N GLY A 360 -13.66 -2.68 -9.22
CA GLY A 360 -12.75 -3.47 -8.38
C GLY A 360 -12.59 -2.87 -6.97
N THR A 361 -13.70 -2.50 -6.34
CA THR A 361 -13.79 -1.99 -4.97
C THR A 361 -14.96 -2.65 -4.23
N SER A 362 -15.20 -2.30 -2.98
CA SER A 362 -16.39 -2.77 -2.26
C SER A 362 -17.50 -1.72 -2.27
N VAL A 363 -18.76 -2.16 -2.05
CA VAL A 363 -19.91 -1.26 -1.91
C VAL A 363 -19.67 -0.30 -0.74
N GLU A 364 -19.16 -0.79 0.39
CA GLU A 364 -18.79 0.03 1.54
C GLU A 364 -17.83 1.18 1.18
N MET A 365 -16.85 0.91 0.30
CA MET A 365 -15.91 1.95 -0.15
C MET A 365 -16.59 2.94 -1.10
N ILE A 366 -17.57 2.50 -1.90
CA ILE A 366 -18.36 3.43 -2.71
C ILE A 366 -19.22 4.30 -1.81
N ASP A 367 -19.92 3.72 -0.88
CA ASP A 367 -20.77 4.45 0.06
C ASP A 367 -19.96 5.47 0.87
N ARG A 368 -18.90 5.03 1.49
CA ARG A 368 -18.04 5.86 2.36
C ARG A 368 -17.37 7.04 1.64
N PHE A 369 -16.91 6.87 0.41
CA PHE A 369 -16.10 7.87 -0.28
C PHE A 369 -16.81 8.62 -1.39
N TYR A 370 -17.96 8.13 -1.84
CA TYR A 370 -18.69 8.69 -2.96
C TYR A 370 -20.14 9.02 -2.58
N ALA A 371 -20.90 8.08 -2.09
CA ALA A 371 -22.31 8.28 -1.78
C ALA A 371 -22.51 9.26 -0.61
N SER A 372 -21.65 9.20 0.42
CA SER A 372 -21.68 10.13 1.56
C SER A 372 -21.42 11.60 1.19
N LYS A 373 -20.95 11.88 -0.02
CA LYS A 373 -20.72 13.24 -0.56
C LYS A 373 -21.82 13.70 -1.52
N LEU A 374 -22.76 12.83 -1.82
CA LEU A 374 -23.93 13.17 -2.60
C LEU A 374 -24.98 13.70 -1.65
N GLU A 375 -25.29 14.99 -1.75
CA GLU A 375 -26.37 15.59 -1.00
C GLU A 375 -27.70 14.98 -1.47
N PRO A 376 -28.65 14.71 -0.58
CA PRO A 376 -29.97 14.18 -0.94
C PRO A 376 -30.66 14.96 -2.04
N GLU A 377 -30.44 16.29 -2.05
CA GLU A 377 -30.97 17.21 -3.05
C GLU A 377 -30.50 16.94 -4.47
N MET A 378 -29.32 16.32 -4.64
CA MET A 378 -28.80 15.92 -5.95
C MET A 378 -29.57 14.74 -6.56
N ARG A 379 -30.41 14.05 -5.76
CA ARG A 379 -31.19 12.87 -6.14
C ARG A 379 -32.66 12.95 -5.69
N VAL A 380 -33.21 14.15 -5.64
CA VAL A 380 -34.61 14.38 -5.22
C VAL A 380 -35.59 13.50 -5.98
N GLY A 381 -35.40 13.33 -7.29
CA GLY A 381 -36.29 12.50 -8.12
C GLY A 381 -36.33 11.04 -7.69
N GLU A 382 -35.20 10.48 -7.21
CA GLU A 382 -35.16 9.10 -6.69
C GLU A 382 -35.81 8.99 -5.32
N LEU A 383 -35.60 10.00 -4.44
CA LEU A 383 -36.18 10.03 -3.11
C LEU A 383 -37.70 10.22 -3.14
N GLN A 384 -38.22 10.92 -4.17
CA GLN A 384 -39.63 11.20 -4.35
C GLN A 384 -40.33 10.22 -5.31
N SER A 385 -39.63 9.19 -5.83
CA SER A 385 -40.21 8.23 -6.78
C SER A 385 -41.16 7.24 -6.09
N TYR A 386 -42.44 7.46 -6.19
CA TYR A 386 -43.50 6.48 -5.90
C TYR A 386 -43.97 5.84 -7.19
N LYS A 387 -44.35 4.55 -7.15
CA LYS A 387 -44.91 3.84 -8.32
C LYS A 387 -46.14 4.54 -8.94
N GLU A 388 -46.83 5.38 -8.21
CA GLU A 388 -47.98 6.19 -8.66
C GLU A 388 -47.57 7.44 -9.45
N SER A 389 -46.43 8.06 -9.17
CA SER A 389 -45.96 9.23 -9.92
C SER A 389 -45.52 8.93 -11.33
N LEU A 390 -45.03 7.71 -11.55
CA LEU A 390 -44.65 7.21 -12.90
C LEU A 390 -45.87 7.05 -13.83
N LYS A 391 -47.08 6.80 -13.31
CA LYS A 391 -48.29 6.68 -14.12
C LYS A 391 -48.83 8.04 -14.60
N LYS A 392 -48.50 9.14 -13.96
CA LYS A 392 -48.93 10.48 -14.40
C LYS A 392 -48.11 11.02 -15.56
N THR A 393 -46.79 10.81 -15.55
CA THR A 393 -45.87 11.28 -16.61
C THR A 393 -46.13 10.59 -17.96
N THR A 394 -46.55 9.30 -17.92
CA THR A 394 -46.83 8.52 -19.14
C THR A 394 -48.19 8.89 -19.75
N LYS A 395 -49.12 9.54 -18.99
CA LYS A 395 -50.41 9.98 -19.52
C LYS A 395 -50.36 11.37 -20.14
N GLU A 396 -49.39 12.20 -19.83
CA GLU A 396 -49.24 13.53 -20.43
C GLU A 396 -48.41 13.48 -21.73
N SER A 397 -47.50 12.50 -21.91
CA SER A 397 -46.76 12.30 -23.16
C SER A 397 -47.51 11.58 -24.28
N VAL A 398 -48.77 11.15 -24.03
CA VAL A 398 -49.65 10.52 -25.04
C VAL A 398 -50.76 11.45 -25.52
N LYS A 399 -50.76 12.72 -25.02
CA LYS A 399 -51.76 13.75 -25.40
C LYS A 399 -51.14 14.98 -26.06
N GLN A 400 -49.95 14.87 -26.66
CA GLN A 400 -49.42 15.90 -27.57
C GLN A 400 -49.19 15.29 -28.95
#